data_dde1fc9ae27857beda686254c43353a8
#
_entry.id   dde1fc9ae27857beda686254c43353a8
#
_cell.length_a   1.000
_cell.length_b   1.000
_cell.length_c   1.000
_cell.angle_alpha   90.00
_cell.angle_beta   90.00
_cell.angle_gamma   90.00
#
_symmetry.space_group_name_H-M   'P 1'
#
loop_
_entity.id
_entity.type
_entity.pdbx_description
1 polymer ?
#
loop_
_entity_poly.entity_id
_entity_poly.type
_entity_poly.pdbx_seq_one_letter_code
_entity_poly.pdbx_strand_id
1 'polypeptide(L)'
;MTLKEARKLSKEAGDHTRVVPPSECRANLRRLFAKEREICALVFGRHPVFGGKAAPSADVFFMEVVCVTPTRFRPASVMGDQTFENAQNELLTKVLNTTFYVRDCNDRAQLFQRKTNYPVLDGLDDGQAVAVQRQWELDRRAAMDALLSAMVQLQVSVNCYIDSSKNPAPMRQGQAPPPGVKQGLEKK
;
A
#
# COMPACT_ATOMS: atom_id res chain seq x y z
N MET A 1 11.53 3.05 -0.96
CA MET A 1 11.37 4.36 -1.63
C MET A 1 10.17 5.06 -1.04
N THR A 2 10.35 6.21 -0.43
CA THR A 2 9.25 7.02 0.13
C THR A 2 8.63 7.88 -0.96
N LEU A 3 7.39 8.36 -0.73
CA LEU A 3 6.72 9.26 -1.67
C LEU A 3 7.51 10.57 -1.89
N LYS A 4 8.25 11.03 -0.86
CA LYS A 4 9.13 12.19 -0.96
C LYS A 4 10.33 11.94 -1.87
N GLU A 5 10.96 10.77 -1.78
CA GLU A 5 12.06 10.36 -2.67
C GLU A 5 11.58 10.21 -4.10
N ALA A 6 10.41 9.61 -4.31
CA ALA A 6 9.82 9.48 -5.64
C ALA A 6 9.49 10.85 -6.26
N ARG A 7 8.97 11.81 -5.48
CA ARG A 7 8.73 13.18 -5.94
C ARG A 7 10.03 13.95 -6.22
N LYS A 8 11.10 13.69 -5.45
CA LYS A 8 12.41 14.29 -5.70
C LYS A 8 12.99 13.78 -7.01
N LEU A 9 12.96 12.46 -7.23
CA LEU A 9 13.39 11.83 -8.48
C LEU A 9 12.58 12.35 -9.70
N SER A 10 11.26 12.56 -9.57
CA SER A 10 10.45 13.11 -10.65
C SER A 10 10.80 14.55 -10.97
N LYS A 11 11.21 15.36 -10.00
CA LYS A 11 11.69 16.73 -10.22
C LYS A 11 13.07 16.78 -10.87
N GLU A 12 13.94 15.82 -10.52
CA GLU A 12 15.30 15.72 -11.10
C GLU A 12 15.28 15.15 -12.53
N ALA A 13 14.29 14.31 -12.86
CA ALA A 13 14.15 13.67 -14.18
C ALA A 13 13.39 14.52 -15.22
N GLY A 14 12.96 15.73 -14.87
CA GLY A 14 12.18 16.62 -15.74
C GLY A 14 10.67 16.32 -15.68
N ASP A 15 9.90 17.19 -16.35
CA ASP A 15 8.43 17.32 -16.23
C ASP A 15 7.61 16.09 -16.73
N HIS A 16 8.27 15.03 -17.21
CA HIS A 16 7.62 13.88 -17.84
C HIS A 16 7.49 12.65 -16.92
N THR A 17 8.05 12.66 -15.71
CA THR A 17 7.98 11.53 -14.79
C THR A 17 7.00 11.81 -13.64
N ARG A 18 6.05 10.91 -13.44
CA ARG A 18 5.11 10.96 -12.31
C ARG A 18 5.06 9.63 -11.58
N VAL A 19 4.74 9.68 -10.31
CA VAL A 19 4.47 8.49 -9.51
C VAL A 19 3.08 7.96 -9.88
N VAL A 20 3.02 6.71 -10.35
CA VAL A 20 1.76 6.02 -10.64
C VAL A 20 1.30 5.29 -9.39
N PRO A 21 0.12 5.59 -8.85
CA PRO A 21 -0.41 4.87 -7.69
C PRO A 21 -0.80 3.43 -8.06
N PRO A 22 -0.78 2.48 -7.10
CA PRO A 22 -1.11 1.07 -7.35
C PRO A 22 -2.48 0.86 -7.99
N SER A 23 -3.47 1.67 -7.61
CA SER A 23 -4.83 1.64 -8.19
C SER A 23 -4.85 1.97 -9.67
N GLU A 24 -4.11 2.98 -10.09
CA GLU A 24 -3.97 3.35 -11.51
C GLU A 24 -3.20 2.29 -12.29
N CYS A 25 -2.12 1.77 -11.71
CA CYS A 25 -1.35 0.66 -12.29
C CYS A 25 -2.26 -0.56 -12.53
N ARG A 26 -3.08 -0.95 -11.53
CA ARG A 26 -4.04 -2.04 -11.64
C ARG A 26 -5.07 -1.78 -12.74
N ALA A 27 -5.63 -0.58 -12.80
CA ALA A 27 -6.60 -0.22 -13.84
C ALA A 27 -6.00 -0.30 -15.25
N ASN A 28 -4.77 0.18 -15.43
CA ASN A 28 -4.07 0.12 -16.72
C ASN A 28 -3.74 -1.33 -17.12
N LEU A 29 -3.26 -2.14 -16.19
CA LEU A 29 -2.99 -3.56 -16.45
C LEU A 29 -4.28 -4.34 -16.78
N ARG A 30 -5.39 -4.08 -16.07
CA ARG A 30 -6.68 -4.69 -16.41
C ARG A 30 -7.13 -4.34 -17.83
N ARG A 31 -6.94 -3.09 -18.26
CA ARG A 31 -7.24 -2.66 -19.64
C ARG A 31 -6.33 -3.37 -20.66
N LEU A 32 -5.04 -3.50 -20.34
CA LEU A 32 -4.08 -4.22 -21.18
C LEU A 32 -4.51 -5.68 -21.34
N PHE A 33 -4.77 -6.40 -20.25
CA PHE A 33 -5.19 -7.79 -20.27
C PHE A 33 -6.54 -8.01 -20.96
N ALA A 34 -7.42 -7.02 -20.93
CA ALA A 34 -8.69 -7.07 -21.66
C ALA A 34 -8.51 -6.91 -23.17
N LYS A 35 -7.57 -6.06 -23.60
CA LYS A 35 -7.30 -5.79 -25.03
C LYS A 35 -6.40 -6.85 -25.66
N GLU A 36 -5.31 -7.21 -24.99
CA GLU A 36 -4.25 -8.10 -25.50
C GLU A 36 -4.37 -9.51 -24.89
N ARG A 37 -5.58 -10.06 -24.93
CA ARG A 37 -5.89 -11.35 -24.26
C ARG A 37 -5.02 -12.50 -24.74
N GLU A 38 -4.76 -12.58 -26.06
CA GLU A 38 -4.00 -13.67 -26.67
C GLU A 38 -2.53 -13.60 -26.29
N ILE A 39 -1.93 -12.42 -26.35
CA ILE A 39 -0.54 -12.20 -25.95
C ILE A 39 -0.36 -12.46 -24.47
N CYS A 40 -1.28 -11.94 -23.64
CA CYS A 40 -1.26 -12.18 -22.20
C CYS A 40 -1.43 -13.68 -21.87
N ALA A 41 -2.27 -14.39 -22.60
CA ALA A 41 -2.43 -15.84 -22.43
C ALA A 41 -1.17 -16.61 -22.85
N LEU A 42 -0.45 -16.16 -23.86
CA LEU A 42 0.80 -16.75 -24.30
C LEU A 42 1.92 -16.57 -23.25
N VAL A 43 2.04 -15.34 -22.69
CA VAL A 43 3.12 -14.99 -21.76
C VAL A 43 2.86 -15.52 -20.35
N PHE A 44 1.63 -15.35 -19.84
CA PHE A 44 1.29 -15.71 -18.45
C PHE A 44 0.59 -17.04 -18.32
N GLY A 45 0.28 -17.70 -19.44
CA GLY A 45 -0.40 -18.98 -19.47
C GLY A 45 -1.86 -18.90 -19.00
N ARG A 46 -2.52 -20.04 -19.03
CA ARG A 46 -3.83 -20.24 -18.41
C ARG A 46 -3.60 -20.62 -16.94
N HIS A 47 -4.23 -19.89 -16.02
CA HIS A 47 -3.98 -20.12 -14.60
C HIS A 47 -4.49 -21.52 -14.19
N PRO A 48 -3.62 -22.42 -13.67
CA PRO A 48 -3.98 -23.82 -13.40
C PRO A 48 -5.04 -23.94 -12.30
N VAL A 49 -5.10 -23.01 -11.34
CA VAL A 49 -6.07 -23.00 -10.23
C VAL A 49 -7.52 -22.81 -10.73
N PHE A 50 -7.71 -22.22 -11.90
CA PHE A 50 -9.05 -22.04 -12.51
C PHE A 50 -9.34 -23.07 -13.60
N GLY A 51 -8.77 -24.25 -13.52
CA GLY A 51 -9.03 -25.35 -14.46
C GLY A 51 -8.53 -25.13 -15.88
N GLY A 52 -7.54 -24.25 -16.07
CA GLY A 52 -6.90 -23.99 -17.37
C GLY A 52 -7.78 -23.30 -18.43
N LYS A 53 -9.04 -22.97 -18.09
CA LYS A 53 -10.02 -22.37 -19.01
C LYS A 53 -10.16 -20.85 -18.83
N ALA A 54 -9.76 -20.30 -17.69
CA ALA A 54 -9.88 -18.87 -17.43
C ALA A 54 -8.77 -18.10 -18.15
N ALA A 55 -9.14 -16.99 -18.77
CA ALA A 55 -8.18 -16.04 -19.33
C ALA A 55 -7.30 -15.48 -18.20
N PRO A 56 -6.02 -15.18 -18.48
CA PRO A 56 -5.13 -14.58 -17.50
C PRO A 56 -5.72 -13.23 -17.02
N SER A 57 -5.65 -12.97 -15.73
CA SER A 57 -6.11 -11.72 -15.13
C SER A 57 -4.91 -10.91 -14.63
N ALA A 58 -4.98 -9.59 -14.80
CA ALA A 58 -4.01 -8.66 -14.22
C ALA A 58 -3.98 -8.72 -12.69
N ASP A 59 -5.02 -9.24 -12.06
CA ASP A 59 -5.14 -9.34 -10.60
C ASP A 59 -4.10 -10.29 -9.98
N VAL A 60 -3.47 -11.15 -10.76
CA VAL A 60 -2.37 -12.01 -10.31
C VAL A 60 -1.16 -11.20 -9.78
N PHE A 61 -1.00 -9.96 -10.23
CA PHE A 61 0.08 -9.07 -9.75
C PHE A 61 -0.28 -8.29 -8.48
N PHE A 62 -1.52 -8.39 -8.01
CA PHE A 62 -2.03 -7.60 -6.90
C PHE A 62 -2.51 -8.51 -5.77
N MET A 63 -1.85 -8.39 -4.63
CA MET A 63 -2.25 -9.11 -3.43
C MET A 63 -3.36 -8.34 -2.72
N GLU A 64 -4.52 -8.96 -2.54
CA GLU A 64 -5.64 -8.38 -1.80
C GLU A 64 -5.70 -8.88 -0.35
N VAL A 65 -5.18 -10.08 -0.12
CA VAL A 65 -5.19 -10.73 1.19
C VAL A 65 -3.79 -11.21 1.54
N VAL A 66 -3.35 -10.87 2.74
CA VAL A 66 -2.09 -11.35 3.30
C VAL A 66 -2.36 -12.61 4.11
N CYS A 67 -1.71 -13.71 3.76
CA CYS A 67 -1.81 -14.95 4.52
C CYS A 67 -1.08 -14.83 5.85
N VAL A 68 -1.78 -15.12 6.94
CA VAL A 68 -1.24 -15.12 8.29
C VAL A 68 -1.08 -16.55 8.77
N THR A 69 0.13 -16.94 9.15
CA THR A 69 0.39 -18.27 9.72
C THR A 69 -0.38 -18.45 11.03
N PRO A 70 -0.94 -19.64 11.33
CA PRO A 70 -1.57 -19.91 12.60
C PRO A 70 -0.65 -19.63 13.79
N THR A 71 -1.21 -19.26 14.93
CA THR A 71 -0.45 -18.91 16.14
C THR A 71 0.49 -20.02 16.63
N ARG A 72 0.11 -21.29 16.44
CA ARG A 72 0.97 -22.44 16.74
C ARG A 72 2.31 -22.47 16.03
N PHE A 73 2.41 -21.80 14.87
CA PHE A 73 3.66 -21.68 14.10
C PHE A 73 4.44 -20.40 14.43
N ARG A 74 3.89 -19.58 15.30
CA ARG A 74 4.50 -18.35 15.81
C ARG A 74 4.51 -18.37 17.35
N PRO A 75 5.08 -19.41 17.99
CA PRO A 75 5.11 -19.50 19.44
C PRO A 75 5.94 -18.37 20.02
N ALA A 76 5.53 -17.91 21.19
CA ALA A 76 6.38 -17.05 22.01
C ALA A 76 7.61 -17.84 22.49
N SER A 77 8.74 -17.17 22.63
CA SER A 77 9.95 -17.75 23.22
C SER A 77 10.04 -17.33 24.67
N VAL A 78 10.36 -18.30 25.55
CA VAL A 78 10.57 -18.05 26.98
C VAL A 78 12.08 -18.12 27.24
N MET A 79 12.61 -17.07 27.86
CA MET A 79 14.01 -17.02 28.25
C MET A 79 14.08 -16.55 29.72
N GLY A 80 14.33 -17.50 30.63
CA GLY A 80 14.19 -17.28 32.08
C GLY A 80 12.73 -17.00 32.44
N ASP A 81 12.49 -15.93 33.19
CA ASP A 81 11.14 -15.50 33.61
C ASP A 81 10.48 -14.55 32.60
N GLN A 82 11.12 -14.27 31.46
CA GLN A 82 10.60 -13.35 30.45
C GLN A 82 10.06 -14.10 29.24
N THR A 83 8.89 -13.68 28.78
CA THR A 83 8.25 -14.17 27.57
C THR A 83 8.43 -13.13 26.45
N PHE A 84 9.01 -13.55 25.35
CA PHE A 84 9.20 -12.73 24.16
C PHE A 84 8.24 -13.15 23.06
N GLU A 85 7.57 -12.19 22.47
CA GLU A 85 6.72 -12.44 21.31
C GLU A 85 7.53 -12.89 20.09
N ASN A 86 6.88 -13.65 19.21
CA ASN A 86 7.50 -14.03 17.95
C ASN A 86 7.76 -12.79 17.08
N ALA A 87 8.95 -12.69 16.50
CA ALA A 87 9.36 -11.56 15.69
C ALA A 87 8.45 -11.30 14.46
N GLN A 88 7.76 -12.33 13.93
CA GLN A 88 6.76 -12.15 12.86
C GLN A 88 5.55 -11.34 13.33
N ASN A 89 5.21 -11.37 14.62
CA ASN A 89 4.10 -10.60 15.16
C ASN A 89 4.34 -9.09 15.02
N GLU A 90 5.58 -8.62 15.16
CA GLU A 90 5.92 -7.21 14.93
C GLU A 90 5.66 -6.77 13.49
N LEU A 91 6.02 -7.62 12.51
CA LEU A 91 5.78 -7.33 11.10
C LEU A 91 4.29 -7.34 10.78
N LEU A 92 3.54 -8.30 11.32
CA LEU A 92 2.09 -8.36 11.16
C LEU A 92 1.38 -7.17 11.83
N THR A 93 1.84 -6.76 13.01
CA THR A 93 1.33 -5.58 13.70
C THR A 93 1.55 -4.31 12.87
N LYS A 94 2.70 -4.17 12.21
CA LYS A 94 2.94 -3.05 11.29
C LYS A 94 1.99 -3.06 10.10
N VAL A 95 1.75 -4.23 9.49
CA VAL A 95 0.78 -4.37 8.38
C VAL A 95 -0.61 -3.99 8.88
N LEU A 96 -1.03 -4.47 10.05
CA LEU A 96 -2.34 -4.17 10.62
C LEU A 96 -2.53 -2.68 10.91
N ASN A 97 -1.56 -2.06 11.58
CA ASN A 97 -1.60 -0.63 11.91
C ASN A 97 -1.60 0.26 10.65
N THR A 98 -0.81 -0.10 9.64
CA THR A 98 -0.82 0.64 8.37
C THR A 98 -2.12 0.42 7.59
N THR A 99 -2.77 -0.73 7.71
CA THR A 99 -4.10 -0.98 7.13
C THR A 99 -5.15 -0.09 7.78
N PHE A 100 -5.16 0.04 9.10
CA PHE A 100 -6.05 0.96 9.81
C PHE A 100 -5.80 2.41 9.39
N TYR A 101 -4.54 2.80 9.28
CA TYR A 101 -4.18 4.14 8.83
C TYR A 101 -4.64 4.44 7.40
N VAL A 102 -4.53 3.47 6.47
CA VAL A 102 -5.08 3.61 5.10
C VAL A 102 -6.59 3.79 5.14
N ARG A 103 -7.30 3.02 5.97
CA ARG A 103 -8.75 3.16 6.15
C ARG A 103 -9.11 4.57 6.62
N ASP A 104 -8.47 5.06 7.66
CA ASP A 104 -8.75 6.40 8.22
C ASP A 104 -8.44 7.52 7.22
N CYS A 105 -7.35 7.40 6.45
CA CYS A 105 -7.03 8.33 5.37
C CYS A 105 -8.04 8.27 4.22
N ASN A 106 -8.53 7.07 3.87
CA ASN A 106 -9.54 6.88 2.85
C ASN A 106 -10.87 7.52 3.27
N ASP A 107 -11.29 7.33 4.52
CA ASP A 107 -12.52 7.91 5.05
C ASP A 107 -12.45 9.45 5.00
N ARG A 108 -11.31 10.04 5.38
CA ARG A 108 -11.08 11.48 5.23
C ARG A 108 -11.13 11.93 3.76
N ALA A 109 -10.49 11.20 2.85
CA ALA A 109 -10.50 11.55 1.42
C ALA A 109 -11.91 11.45 0.83
N GLN A 110 -12.73 10.48 1.26
CA GLN A 110 -14.12 10.33 0.83
C GLN A 110 -15.01 11.50 1.28
N LEU A 111 -14.73 12.13 2.43
CA LEU A 111 -15.48 13.33 2.86
C LEU A 111 -15.41 14.44 1.81
N PHE A 112 -14.28 14.63 1.15
CA PHE A 112 -14.10 15.63 0.10
C PHE A 112 -14.71 15.23 -1.26
N GLN A 113 -15.12 13.97 -1.43
CA GLN A 113 -15.80 13.52 -2.66
C GLN A 113 -17.33 13.67 -2.59
N ARG A 114 -17.88 13.79 -1.38
CA ARG A 114 -19.33 13.95 -1.18
C ARG A 114 -19.74 15.39 -1.49
N LYS A 115 -20.72 15.55 -2.38
CA LYS A 115 -21.26 16.88 -2.74
C LYS A 115 -21.79 17.68 -1.55
N THR A 116 -22.27 16.99 -0.51
CA THR A 116 -22.76 17.60 0.74
C THR A 116 -21.68 18.33 1.53
N ASN A 117 -20.41 18.05 1.29
CA ASN A 117 -19.28 18.63 2.02
C ASN A 117 -18.56 19.72 1.21
N TYR A 118 -19.14 20.16 0.09
CA TYR A 118 -18.66 21.36 -0.57
C TYR A 118 -18.90 22.59 0.31
N PRO A 119 -17.96 23.55 0.32
CA PRO A 119 -18.13 24.75 1.14
C PRO A 119 -19.38 25.54 0.71
N VAL A 120 -20.18 25.92 1.69
CA VAL A 120 -21.32 26.82 1.46
C VAL A 120 -20.76 28.23 1.28
N LEU A 121 -20.98 28.81 0.12
CA LEU A 121 -20.48 30.16 -0.23
C LEU A 121 -21.55 31.24 -0.11
N ASP A 122 -22.79 30.85 0.20
CA ASP A 122 -23.92 31.78 0.30
C ASP A 122 -23.70 32.78 1.44
N GLY A 123 -23.83 34.08 1.13
CA GLY A 123 -23.68 35.16 2.09
C GLY A 123 -22.24 35.61 2.37
N LEU A 124 -21.25 35.07 1.66
CA LEU A 124 -19.86 35.51 1.76
C LEU A 124 -19.56 36.58 0.70
N ASP A 125 -18.66 37.51 1.06
CA ASP A 125 -18.05 38.41 0.08
C ASP A 125 -17.14 37.63 -0.90
N ASP A 126 -16.98 38.14 -2.14
CA ASP A 126 -16.20 37.49 -3.19
C ASP A 126 -14.80 37.11 -2.71
N GLY A 127 -14.12 37.95 -1.94
CA GLY A 127 -12.81 37.67 -1.37
C GLY A 127 -12.83 36.53 -0.36
N GLN A 128 -13.85 36.47 0.48
CA GLN A 128 -14.03 35.38 1.47
C GLN A 128 -14.40 34.05 0.80
N ALA A 129 -15.27 34.09 -0.20
CA ALA A 129 -15.67 32.91 -0.97
C ALA A 129 -14.46 32.26 -1.65
N VAL A 130 -13.61 33.06 -2.29
CA VAL A 130 -12.38 32.59 -2.91
C VAL A 130 -11.41 31.98 -1.87
N ALA A 131 -11.28 32.60 -0.70
CA ALA A 131 -10.41 32.10 0.36
C ALA A 131 -10.90 30.74 0.89
N VAL A 132 -12.20 30.59 1.15
CA VAL A 132 -12.82 29.35 1.63
C VAL A 132 -12.66 28.23 0.58
N GLN A 133 -12.92 28.52 -0.68
CA GLN A 133 -12.76 27.54 -1.76
C GLN A 133 -11.32 27.10 -1.90
N ARG A 134 -10.37 28.04 -1.82
CA ARG A 134 -8.93 27.73 -1.89
C ARG A 134 -8.49 26.85 -0.72
N GLN A 135 -8.94 27.14 0.49
CA GLN A 135 -8.63 26.32 1.67
C GLN A 135 -9.19 24.91 1.51
N TRP A 136 -10.44 24.78 1.08
CA TRP A 136 -11.05 23.47 0.83
C TRP A 136 -10.28 22.65 -0.21
N GLU A 137 -9.81 23.27 -1.30
CA GLU A 137 -8.98 22.59 -2.30
C GLU A 137 -7.62 22.13 -1.74
N LEU A 138 -7.00 22.95 -0.87
CA LEU A 138 -5.75 22.59 -0.20
C LEU A 138 -5.96 21.39 0.72
N ASP A 139 -7.02 21.40 1.52
CA ASP A 139 -7.36 20.31 2.44
C ASP A 139 -7.69 19.02 1.68
N ARG A 140 -8.42 19.12 0.58
CA ARG A 140 -8.69 18.00 -0.32
C ARG A 140 -7.42 17.39 -0.89
N ARG A 141 -6.49 18.23 -1.36
CA ARG A 141 -5.18 17.76 -1.89
C ARG A 141 -4.36 17.11 -0.78
N ALA A 142 -4.33 17.70 0.40
CA ALA A 142 -3.63 17.14 1.56
C ALA A 142 -4.19 15.76 1.96
N ALA A 143 -5.51 15.60 1.97
CA ALA A 143 -6.15 14.31 2.26
C ALA A 143 -5.80 13.24 1.21
N MET A 144 -5.78 13.58 -0.08
CA MET A 144 -5.38 12.65 -1.14
C MET A 144 -3.90 12.28 -1.06
N ASP A 145 -3.02 13.24 -0.76
CA ASP A 145 -1.59 13.00 -0.56
C ASP A 145 -1.33 12.11 0.65
N ALA A 146 -2.08 12.30 1.74
CA ALA A 146 -2.02 11.44 2.92
C ALA A 146 -2.44 10.00 2.59
N LEU A 147 -3.52 9.82 1.83
CA LEU A 147 -3.98 8.50 1.39
C LEU A 147 -2.93 7.80 0.53
N LEU A 148 -2.34 8.49 -0.46
CA LEU A 148 -1.28 7.93 -1.29
C LEU A 148 -0.05 7.53 -0.45
N SER A 149 0.33 8.38 0.51
CA SER A 149 1.44 8.08 1.43
C SER A 149 1.15 6.85 2.30
N ALA A 150 -0.08 6.72 2.80
CA ALA A 150 -0.53 5.58 3.60
C ALA A 150 -0.50 4.27 2.77
N MET A 151 -0.95 4.31 1.51
CA MET A 151 -0.88 3.15 0.60
C MET A 151 0.57 2.69 0.34
N VAL A 152 1.50 3.63 0.15
CA VAL A 152 2.93 3.30 -0.02
C VAL A 152 3.50 2.69 1.26
N GLN A 153 3.13 3.21 2.45
CA GLN A 153 3.55 2.63 3.72
C GLN A 153 3.01 1.21 3.91
N LEU A 154 1.75 0.96 3.54
CA LEU A 154 1.18 -0.39 3.57
C LEU A 154 1.96 -1.34 2.66
N GLN A 155 2.25 -0.93 1.42
CA GLN A 155 3.05 -1.73 0.49
C GLN A 155 4.43 -2.06 1.06
N VAL A 156 5.11 -1.10 1.68
CA VAL A 156 6.41 -1.32 2.35
C VAL A 156 6.26 -2.31 3.51
N SER A 157 5.23 -2.17 4.33
CA SER A 157 4.98 -3.07 5.47
C SER A 157 4.72 -4.51 5.03
N VAL A 158 3.93 -4.70 3.97
CA VAL A 158 3.68 -6.03 3.37
C VAL A 158 4.95 -6.61 2.75
N ASN A 159 5.73 -5.79 2.03
CA ASN A 159 7.00 -6.23 1.46
C ASN A 159 7.98 -6.69 2.55
N CYS A 160 8.06 -5.97 3.68
CA CYS A 160 8.89 -6.36 4.82
C CYS A 160 8.39 -7.64 5.50
N TYR A 161 7.08 -7.86 5.53
CA TYR A 161 6.52 -9.11 6.05
C TYR A 161 6.87 -10.31 5.17
N ILE A 162 6.82 -10.15 3.86
CA ILE A 162 7.17 -11.22 2.89
C ILE A 162 8.68 -11.43 2.87
N ASP A 163 9.45 -10.37 2.75
CA ASP A 163 10.91 -10.37 2.64
C ASP A 163 11.52 -9.34 3.59
N SER A 164 12.02 -9.80 4.73
CA SER A 164 12.60 -8.93 5.75
C SER A 164 13.87 -8.20 5.29
N SER A 165 14.53 -8.64 4.22
CA SER A 165 15.66 -7.93 3.61
C SER A 165 15.25 -6.56 3.03
N LYS A 166 13.95 -6.35 2.81
CA LYS A 166 13.38 -5.07 2.36
C LYS A 166 13.10 -4.09 3.50
N ASN A 167 13.39 -4.47 4.74
CA ASN A 167 13.21 -3.56 5.88
C ASN A 167 14.28 -2.44 5.83
N PRO A 168 13.89 -1.16 5.69
CA PRO A 168 14.83 -0.06 5.48
C PRO A 168 15.66 0.30 6.71
N ALA A 169 15.31 -0.18 7.90
CA ALA A 169 16.05 0.10 9.13
C ALA A 169 16.08 -1.11 10.06
N PRO A 170 17.25 -1.49 10.60
CA PRO A 170 17.32 -2.40 11.73
C PRO A 170 16.60 -1.76 12.93
N MET A 171 15.71 -2.51 13.58
CA MET A 171 14.90 -2.00 14.69
C MET A 171 15.73 -1.58 15.91
N ARG A 172 16.90 -2.17 16.08
CA ARG A 172 17.91 -1.76 17.07
C ARG A 172 19.31 -2.02 16.49
N GLN A 173 20.23 -1.14 16.84
CA GLN A 173 21.64 -1.29 16.43
C GLN A 173 22.17 -2.64 16.94
N GLY A 174 22.64 -3.50 16.03
CA GLY A 174 23.17 -4.83 16.36
C GLY A 174 22.17 -5.99 16.37
N GLN A 175 20.87 -5.77 16.17
CA GLN A 175 19.90 -6.86 16.01
C GLN A 175 19.62 -7.15 14.55
N ALA A 176 19.60 -8.45 14.22
CA ALA A 176 19.12 -8.88 12.90
C ALA A 176 17.60 -8.54 12.75
N PRO A 177 17.15 -8.10 11.57
CA PRO A 177 15.75 -7.86 11.33
C PRO A 177 14.94 -9.16 11.57
N PRO A 178 13.69 -9.06 12.03
CA PRO A 178 12.84 -10.23 12.23
C PRO A 178 12.68 -10.99 10.91
N PRO A 179 12.73 -12.34 10.94
CA PRO A 179 12.62 -13.13 9.72
C PRO A 179 11.24 -12.96 9.09
N GLY A 180 11.21 -12.51 7.84
CA GLY A 180 10.01 -12.51 7.01
C GLY A 180 9.64 -13.93 6.57
N VAL A 181 8.50 -14.07 5.89
CA VAL A 181 7.99 -15.36 5.40
C VAL A 181 9.03 -16.05 4.49
N LYS A 182 9.66 -15.30 3.59
CA LYS A 182 10.68 -15.82 2.67
C LYS A 182 11.88 -16.42 3.42
N GLN A 183 12.43 -15.71 4.40
CA GLN A 183 13.57 -16.20 5.18
C GLN A 183 13.22 -17.41 6.05
N GLY A 184 11.97 -17.53 6.49
CA GLY A 184 11.48 -18.71 7.18
C GLY A 184 11.47 -19.96 6.30
N LEU A 185 11.30 -19.80 4.99
CA LEU A 185 11.33 -20.89 4.01
C LEU A 185 12.76 -21.27 3.58
N GLU A 186 13.66 -20.30 3.49
CA GLU A 186 15.06 -20.53 3.08
C GLU A 186 15.91 -21.22 4.16
N LYS A 187 15.50 -21.15 5.43
CA LYS A 187 16.23 -21.77 6.56
C LYS A 187 15.80 -23.20 6.88
N LYS A 188 14.90 -23.77 6.11
CA LYS A 188 14.50 -25.18 6.19
C LYS A 188 15.19 -26.02 5.14
#